data_124463777256738da369545b5a7f7c57
#
_entry.id   124463777256738da369545b5a7f7c57
#
_cell.length_a   1.000
_cell.length_b   1.000
_cell.length_c   1.000
_cell.angle_alpha   90.00
_cell.angle_beta   90.00
_cell.angle_gamma   90.00
#
_symmetry.space_group_name_H-M   'P 1'
#
loop_
_entity.id
_entity.type
_entity.pdbx_description
1 polymer ?
#
loop_
_entity_poly.entity_id
_entity_poly.type
_entity_poly.pdbx_seq_one_letter_code
_entity_poly.pdbx_strand_id
1 'polypeptide(L)'
;DLFEWLRKSDDHLLIKSCVFHYEFEFIHPFSDGNGRIGRLWQSLILGKLHPVFEHLPVENMVFANQQAYYNAINRSTDAVNSGIFIDFMLQEIYETLKKRQGDSIVTMKATKDVGINIGINVGINVGINVGINEQKVLELLRKNNQITAKEIAGLLGISLRHSERLITSLKQKGMIQRVGSNKNGYWEIIV
;
A
#
# COMPACT_ATOMS: atom_id res chain seq x y z
N ASP A 1 -1.12 25.78 -14.68
CA ASP A 1 -0.40 24.50 -14.81
C ASP A 1 0.00 23.99 -13.42
N LEU A 2 -0.40 22.75 -13.08
CA LEU A 2 -0.20 22.11 -11.77
C LEU A 2 1.28 22.05 -11.37
N PHE A 3 2.17 21.73 -12.30
CA PHE A 3 3.62 21.66 -12.03
C PHE A 3 4.24 23.05 -11.80
N GLU A 4 3.72 24.07 -12.46
CA GLU A 4 4.15 25.45 -12.23
C GLU A 4 3.73 25.93 -10.84
N TRP A 5 2.49 25.64 -10.44
CA TRP A 5 2.02 25.89 -9.09
C TRP A 5 2.87 25.14 -8.06
N LEU A 6 3.15 23.85 -8.26
CA LEU A 6 4.00 23.06 -7.33
C LEU A 6 5.37 23.69 -7.10
N ARG A 7 5.95 24.32 -8.15
CA ARG A 7 7.27 25.00 -8.04
C ARG A 7 7.20 26.35 -7.36
N LYS A 8 6.13 27.13 -7.62
CA LYS A 8 6.04 28.53 -7.22
C LYS A 8 5.29 28.77 -5.91
N SER A 9 4.41 27.86 -5.52
CA SER A 9 3.63 28.00 -4.29
C SER A 9 4.54 27.98 -3.06
N ASP A 10 4.26 28.83 -2.11
CA ASP A 10 4.91 28.89 -0.79
C ASP A 10 4.23 27.99 0.26
N ASP A 11 3.20 27.26 -0.15
CA ASP A 11 2.50 26.34 0.74
C ASP A 11 3.42 25.27 1.31
N HIS A 12 3.13 24.83 2.53
CA HIS A 12 3.88 23.76 3.18
C HIS A 12 3.85 22.47 2.36
N LEU A 13 4.99 21.75 2.23
CA LEU A 13 5.11 20.56 1.39
C LEU A 13 4.09 19.47 1.70
N LEU A 14 3.65 19.34 2.94
CA LEU A 14 2.59 18.41 3.34
C LEU A 14 1.27 18.75 2.64
N ILE A 15 0.89 20.02 2.62
CA ILE A 15 -0.31 20.50 1.91
C ILE A 15 -0.14 20.35 0.41
N LYS A 16 1.02 20.81 -0.13
CA LYS A 16 1.33 20.67 -1.55
C LYS A 16 1.21 19.24 -2.05
N SER A 17 1.63 18.27 -1.24
CA SER A 17 1.54 16.85 -1.60
C SER A 17 0.10 16.38 -1.75
N CYS A 18 -0.79 16.82 -0.86
CA CYS A 18 -2.20 16.45 -0.90
C CYS A 18 -2.95 17.17 -2.03
N VAL A 19 -2.70 18.47 -2.21
CA VAL A 19 -3.28 19.27 -3.31
C VAL A 19 -2.86 18.70 -4.66
N PHE A 20 -1.55 18.43 -4.83
CA PHE A 20 -1.04 17.87 -6.08
C PHE A 20 -1.69 16.52 -6.40
N HIS A 21 -1.83 15.65 -5.41
CA HIS A 21 -2.48 14.36 -5.58
C HIS A 21 -3.94 14.53 -6.04
N TYR A 22 -4.72 15.37 -5.35
CA TYR A 22 -6.12 15.63 -5.71
C TYR A 22 -6.26 16.21 -7.13
N GLU A 23 -5.51 17.27 -7.43
CA GLU A 23 -5.56 17.93 -8.73
C GLU A 23 -5.13 17.00 -9.88
N PHE A 24 -4.13 16.14 -9.63
CA PHE A 24 -3.69 15.16 -10.62
C PHE A 24 -4.78 14.12 -10.92
N GLU A 25 -5.48 13.64 -9.89
CA GLU A 25 -6.63 12.75 -10.04
C GLU A 25 -7.80 13.45 -10.76
N PHE A 26 -8.04 14.71 -10.44
CA PHE A 26 -9.10 15.52 -11.07
C PHE A 26 -8.83 15.79 -12.54
N ILE A 27 -7.61 16.18 -12.91
CA ILE A 27 -7.19 16.43 -14.30
C ILE A 27 -7.22 15.14 -15.13
N HIS A 28 -6.90 14.02 -14.52
CA HIS A 28 -6.95 12.67 -15.09
C HIS A 28 -6.26 12.53 -16.46
N PRO A 29 -4.97 12.88 -16.61
CA PRO A 29 -4.32 13.07 -17.91
C PRO A 29 -4.07 11.78 -18.70
N PHE A 30 -4.15 10.61 -18.07
CA PHE A 30 -3.89 9.32 -18.68
C PHE A 30 -5.14 8.44 -18.74
N SER A 31 -5.22 7.56 -19.74
CA SER A 31 -6.30 6.58 -19.85
C SER A 31 -6.29 5.51 -18.74
N ASP A 32 -5.12 5.25 -18.12
CA ASP A 32 -4.95 4.36 -16.96
C ASP A 32 -3.74 4.78 -16.14
N GLY A 33 -3.76 4.45 -14.84
CA GLY A 33 -2.64 4.64 -13.94
C GLY A 33 -2.57 6.00 -13.24
N ASN A 34 -3.55 6.89 -13.43
CA ASN A 34 -3.54 8.22 -12.79
C ASN A 34 -3.37 8.11 -11.27
N GLY A 35 -4.13 7.26 -10.61
CA GLY A 35 -4.01 7.04 -9.15
C GLY A 35 -2.62 6.60 -8.71
N ARG A 36 -1.98 5.71 -9.44
CA ARG A 36 -0.61 5.28 -9.15
C ARG A 36 0.40 6.42 -9.28
N ILE A 37 0.24 7.22 -10.31
CA ILE A 37 1.12 8.36 -10.58
C ILE A 37 0.87 9.48 -9.54
N GLY A 38 -0.38 9.79 -9.21
CA GLY A 38 -0.72 10.76 -8.17
C GLY A 38 -0.11 10.40 -6.81
N ARG A 39 -0.23 9.14 -6.40
CA ARG A 39 0.39 8.63 -5.15
C ARG A 39 1.91 8.65 -5.19
N LEU A 40 2.52 8.33 -6.34
CA LEU A 40 3.97 8.42 -6.51
C LEU A 40 4.46 9.87 -6.33
N TRP A 41 3.79 10.83 -6.96
CA TRP A 41 4.11 12.24 -6.79
C TRP A 41 3.94 12.72 -5.35
N GLN A 42 2.87 12.28 -4.67
CA GLN A 42 2.69 12.59 -3.26
C GLN A 42 3.86 12.08 -2.43
N SER A 43 4.29 10.83 -2.63
CA SER A 43 5.44 10.24 -1.93
C SER A 43 6.73 11.01 -2.20
N LEU A 44 6.98 11.43 -3.45
CA LEU A 44 8.15 12.22 -3.82
C LEU A 44 8.16 13.61 -3.17
N ILE A 45 7.01 14.27 -3.10
CA ILE A 45 6.89 15.60 -2.47
C ILE A 45 7.10 15.47 -0.96
N LEU A 46 6.48 14.47 -0.32
CA LEU A 46 6.62 14.19 1.12
C LEU A 46 8.06 13.82 1.49
N GLY A 47 8.76 13.04 0.68
CA GLY A 47 10.16 12.67 0.91
C GLY A 47 11.09 13.87 0.95
N LYS A 48 10.77 14.96 0.24
CA LYS A 48 11.54 16.23 0.33
C LYS A 48 11.34 16.97 1.66
N LEU A 49 10.24 16.70 2.37
CA LEU A 49 9.93 17.36 3.63
C LEU A 49 10.78 16.80 4.78
N HIS A 50 10.84 15.47 4.90
CA HIS A 50 11.59 14.80 5.97
C HIS A 50 11.80 13.31 5.63
N PRO A 51 12.93 12.69 5.98
CA PRO A 51 13.24 11.29 5.69
C PRO A 51 12.19 10.28 6.22
N VAL A 52 11.46 10.62 7.29
CA VAL A 52 10.38 9.77 7.82
C VAL A 52 9.30 9.47 6.78
N PHE A 53 9.12 10.37 5.81
CA PHE A 53 8.13 10.23 4.75
C PHE A 53 8.61 9.42 3.54
N GLU A 54 9.92 9.20 3.38
CA GLU A 54 10.47 8.43 2.25
C GLU A 54 9.91 7.00 2.21
N HIS A 55 9.62 6.46 3.39
CA HIS A 55 9.08 5.11 3.55
C HIS A 55 7.58 5.09 3.89
N LEU A 56 6.89 6.23 3.75
CA LEU A 56 5.45 6.28 4.00
C LEU A 56 4.70 5.49 2.92
N PRO A 57 3.97 4.43 3.27
CA PRO A 57 3.31 3.58 2.27
C PRO A 57 2.00 4.20 1.80
N VAL A 58 2.06 5.31 1.04
CA VAL A 58 0.88 6.05 0.56
C VAL A 58 -0.09 5.13 -0.19
N GLU A 59 0.43 4.19 -1.00
CA GLU A 59 -0.39 3.18 -1.69
C GLU A 59 -1.19 2.32 -0.71
N ASN A 60 -0.56 1.86 0.37
CA ASN A 60 -1.21 1.03 1.38
C ASN A 60 -2.24 1.80 2.21
N MET A 61 -1.99 3.08 2.50
CA MET A 61 -2.92 3.96 3.20
C MET A 61 -4.22 4.11 2.41
N VAL A 62 -4.11 4.44 1.13
CA VAL A 62 -5.25 4.57 0.22
C VAL A 62 -5.98 3.23 0.07
N PHE A 63 -5.24 2.14 -0.09
CA PHE A 63 -5.83 0.81 -0.22
C PHE A 63 -6.60 0.36 1.02
N ALA A 64 -6.06 0.62 2.22
CA ALA A 64 -6.69 0.24 3.49
C ALA A 64 -8.04 0.95 3.70
N ASN A 65 -8.18 2.18 3.20
CA ASN A 65 -9.36 3.03 3.34
C ASN A 65 -9.95 3.46 1.99
N GLN A 66 -9.93 2.55 1.01
CA GLN A 66 -10.26 2.83 -0.39
C GLN A 66 -11.63 3.52 -0.57
N GLN A 67 -12.67 3.06 0.15
CA GLN A 67 -13.99 3.66 0.06
C GLN A 67 -14.00 5.10 0.58
N ALA A 68 -13.33 5.38 1.70
CA ALA A 68 -13.23 6.71 2.27
C ALA A 68 -12.41 7.64 1.35
N TYR A 69 -11.37 7.11 0.72
CA TYR A 69 -10.57 7.83 -0.27
C TYR A 69 -11.42 8.31 -1.46
N TYR A 70 -12.18 7.41 -2.09
CA TYR A 70 -13.06 7.80 -3.20
C TYR A 70 -14.18 8.73 -2.76
N ASN A 71 -14.74 8.55 -1.57
CA ASN A 71 -15.72 9.45 -1.02
C ASN A 71 -15.15 10.86 -0.80
N ALA A 72 -13.91 10.96 -0.32
CA ALA A 72 -13.24 12.26 -0.14
C ALA A 72 -13.00 12.96 -1.48
N ILE A 73 -12.57 12.24 -2.53
CA ILE A 73 -12.42 12.79 -3.89
C ILE A 73 -13.77 13.30 -4.40
N ASN A 74 -14.81 12.46 -4.39
CA ASN A 74 -16.14 12.82 -4.92
C ASN A 74 -16.72 14.03 -4.18
N ARG A 75 -16.68 14.04 -2.85
CA ARG A 75 -17.16 15.18 -2.05
C ARG A 75 -16.38 16.46 -2.31
N SER A 76 -15.07 16.36 -2.52
CA SER A 76 -14.24 17.51 -2.88
C SER A 76 -14.62 18.05 -4.26
N THR A 77 -14.87 17.17 -5.22
CA THR A 77 -15.30 17.52 -6.58
C THR A 77 -16.67 18.19 -6.57
N ASP A 78 -17.64 17.60 -5.85
CA ASP A 78 -19.01 18.15 -5.73
C ASP A 78 -19.01 19.52 -5.04
N ALA A 79 -18.16 19.70 -4.03
CA ALA A 79 -18.04 20.97 -3.30
C ALA A 79 -17.15 22.00 -4.02
N VAL A 80 -16.50 21.65 -5.12
CA VAL A 80 -15.48 22.47 -5.79
C VAL A 80 -14.42 22.96 -4.78
N ASN A 81 -14.00 22.07 -3.87
CA ASN A 81 -13.11 22.40 -2.77
C ASN A 81 -12.26 21.18 -2.37
N SER A 82 -10.97 21.24 -2.63
CA SER A 82 -10.02 20.17 -2.31
C SER A 82 -9.79 19.96 -0.79
N GLY A 83 -10.26 20.85 0.07
CA GLY A 83 -10.06 20.80 1.52
C GLY A 83 -10.51 19.48 2.14
N ILE A 84 -11.64 18.91 1.69
CA ILE A 84 -12.17 17.63 2.21
C ILE A 84 -11.18 16.47 1.94
N PHE A 85 -10.61 16.45 0.74
CA PHE A 85 -9.60 15.45 0.38
C PHE A 85 -8.27 15.68 1.13
N ILE A 86 -7.87 16.94 1.27
CA ILE A 86 -6.67 17.33 2.02
C ILE A 86 -6.78 16.85 3.47
N ASP A 87 -7.89 17.14 4.15
CA ASP A 87 -8.14 16.74 5.53
C ASP A 87 -8.10 15.20 5.67
N PHE A 88 -8.73 14.48 4.76
CA PHE A 88 -8.69 13.02 4.73
C PHE A 88 -7.25 12.51 4.62
N MET A 89 -6.46 13.01 3.67
CA MET A 89 -5.09 12.56 3.45
C MET A 89 -4.15 12.91 4.62
N LEU A 90 -4.33 14.09 5.23
CA LEU A 90 -3.57 14.48 6.42
C LEU A 90 -3.85 13.55 7.60
N GLN A 91 -5.11 13.18 7.79
CA GLN A 91 -5.50 12.21 8.83
C GLN A 91 -4.87 10.83 8.57
N GLU A 92 -4.91 10.32 7.34
CA GLU A 92 -4.29 9.04 6.99
C GLU A 92 -2.77 9.05 7.21
N ILE A 93 -2.09 10.12 6.83
CA ILE A 93 -0.66 10.32 7.08
C ILE A 93 -0.38 10.30 8.58
N TYR A 94 -1.12 11.06 9.36
CA TYR A 94 -0.98 11.15 10.81
C TYR A 94 -1.16 9.79 11.50
N GLU A 95 -2.24 9.08 11.21
CA GLU A 95 -2.51 7.77 11.80
C GLU A 95 -1.45 6.74 11.43
N THR A 96 -0.93 6.79 10.20
CA THR A 96 0.13 5.89 9.76
C THR A 96 1.45 6.16 10.48
N LEU A 97 1.81 7.42 10.66
CA LEU A 97 3.01 7.80 11.43
C LEU A 97 2.88 7.42 12.90
N LYS A 98 1.71 7.62 13.49
CA LYS A 98 1.42 7.26 14.89
C LYS A 98 1.53 5.75 15.14
N LYS A 99 0.98 4.92 14.24
CA LYS A 99 1.12 3.46 14.31
C LYS A 99 2.60 3.04 14.29
N ARG A 100 3.40 3.61 13.39
CA ARG A 100 4.84 3.32 13.30
C ARG A 100 5.62 3.71 14.53
N GLN A 101 5.27 4.82 15.19
CA GLN A 101 5.88 5.20 16.47
C GLN A 101 5.52 4.20 17.58
N GLY A 102 4.27 3.73 17.62
CA GLY A 102 3.82 2.72 18.58
C GLY A 102 4.59 1.40 18.43
N ASP A 103 4.76 0.92 17.22
CA ASP A 103 5.51 -0.30 16.91
C ASP A 103 6.99 -0.17 17.31
N SER A 104 7.62 0.99 17.08
CA SER A 104 9.00 1.26 17.49
C SER A 104 9.18 1.25 19.02
N ILE A 105 8.21 1.78 19.76
CA ILE A 105 8.23 1.79 21.25
C ILE A 105 8.04 0.38 21.80
N VAL A 106 7.18 -0.43 21.21
CA VAL A 106 6.97 -1.84 21.62
C VAL A 106 8.24 -2.64 21.35
N THR A 107 8.89 -2.46 20.23
CA THR A 107 10.16 -3.12 19.92
C THR A 107 11.26 -2.71 20.89
N MET A 108 11.36 -1.42 21.26
CA MET A 108 12.34 -0.95 22.24
C MET A 108 12.05 -1.45 23.67
N LYS A 109 10.80 -1.64 24.06
CA LYS A 109 10.45 -2.23 25.37
C LYS A 109 10.76 -3.73 25.44
N ALA A 110 10.47 -4.47 24.35
CA ALA A 110 10.77 -5.89 24.28
C ALA A 110 12.28 -6.20 24.33
N THR A 111 13.14 -5.30 23.85
CA THR A 111 14.60 -5.45 23.89
C THR A 111 15.22 -5.10 25.25
N LYS A 112 14.50 -4.42 26.15
CA LYS A 112 15.00 -4.11 27.50
C LYS A 112 14.85 -5.26 28.48
N ASP A 113 13.88 -6.15 28.27
CA ASP A 113 13.59 -7.27 29.19
C ASP A 113 14.28 -8.59 28.80
N VAL A 114 14.86 -8.66 27.61
CA VAL A 114 15.62 -9.85 27.16
C VAL A 114 16.98 -9.36 26.68
N GLY A 115 18.01 -9.63 27.47
CA GLY A 115 19.41 -9.27 27.17
C GLY A 115 19.99 -9.97 25.93
N ILE A 116 19.34 -9.81 24.79
CA ILE A 116 19.77 -10.30 23.49
C ILE A 116 20.11 -9.08 22.65
N ASN A 117 21.38 -8.93 22.32
CA ASN A 117 21.91 -8.00 21.35
C ASN A 117 21.35 -8.35 19.97
N ILE A 118 20.17 -7.84 19.62
CA ILE A 118 19.68 -7.91 18.25
C ILE A 118 20.23 -6.68 17.55
N GLY A 119 21.32 -6.89 16.80
CA GLY A 119 21.80 -5.91 15.84
C GLY A 119 20.62 -5.44 15.00
N ILE A 120 20.54 -4.12 14.81
CA ILE A 120 19.58 -3.48 13.92
C ILE A 120 19.83 -4.05 12.52
N ASN A 121 19.18 -5.16 12.21
CA ASN A 121 18.97 -5.55 10.84
C ASN A 121 17.86 -4.61 10.30
N VAL A 122 18.26 -3.45 9.86
CA VAL A 122 17.61 -2.81 8.72
C VAL A 122 17.87 -3.77 7.55
N GLY A 123 17.20 -4.90 7.57
CA GLY A 123 17.07 -5.73 6.40
C GLY A 123 16.36 -4.89 5.36
N ILE A 124 17.14 -4.23 4.50
CA ILE A 124 16.73 -4.03 3.13
C ILE A 124 16.50 -5.47 2.65
N ASN A 125 15.29 -5.96 2.89
CA ASN A 125 14.79 -7.06 2.11
C ASN A 125 14.70 -6.53 0.67
N VAL A 126 15.80 -6.68 -0.06
CA VAL A 126 15.77 -6.91 -1.50
C VAL A 126 15.13 -8.30 -1.65
N GLY A 127 13.98 -8.45 -1.03
CA GLY A 127 13.14 -9.62 -1.03
C GLY A 127 11.94 -9.29 -1.86
N ILE A 128 11.75 -10.03 -2.89
CA ILE A 128 10.58 -10.28 -3.70
C ILE A 128 9.38 -9.46 -3.22
N ASN A 129 9.08 -8.37 -3.95
CA ASN A 129 8.04 -7.42 -3.59
C ASN A 129 6.68 -8.13 -3.67
N VAL A 130 6.18 -8.61 -2.53
CA VAL A 130 4.90 -9.31 -2.42
C VAL A 130 3.82 -8.27 -2.23
N GLY A 131 2.94 -8.13 -3.20
CA GLY A 131 1.79 -7.24 -3.12
C GLY A 131 0.83 -7.66 -2.00
N ILE A 132 0.06 -6.70 -1.47
CA ILE A 132 -0.90 -6.94 -0.37
C ILE A 132 -1.88 -8.07 -0.68
N ASN A 133 -2.36 -8.15 -1.92
CA ASN A 133 -3.24 -9.25 -2.33
C ASN A 133 -2.51 -10.60 -2.41
N GLU A 134 -1.24 -10.60 -2.76
CA GLU A 134 -0.40 -11.80 -2.73
C GLU A 134 -0.16 -12.28 -1.30
N GLN A 135 0.04 -11.36 -0.34
CA GLN A 135 0.14 -11.70 1.09
C GLN A 135 -1.15 -12.35 1.60
N LYS A 136 -2.32 -11.79 1.26
CA LYS A 136 -3.61 -12.39 1.61
C LYS A 136 -3.78 -13.78 1.00
N VAL A 137 -3.32 -14.00 -0.23
CA VAL A 137 -3.32 -15.33 -0.86
C VAL A 137 -2.42 -16.28 -0.06
N LEU A 138 -1.21 -15.87 0.34
CA LEU A 138 -0.32 -16.70 1.17
C LEU A 138 -0.95 -17.04 2.52
N GLU A 139 -1.66 -16.14 3.17
CA GLU A 139 -2.39 -16.39 4.41
C GLU A 139 -3.50 -17.43 4.22
N LEU A 140 -4.25 -17.34 3.11
CA LEU A 140 -5.28 -18.32 2.78
C LEU A 140 -4.68 -19.69 2.51
N LEU A 141 -3.54 -19.76 1.81
CA LEU A 141 -2.81 -20.99 1.54
C LEU A 141 -2.23 -21.64 2.81
N ARG A 142 -1.81 -20.82 3.79
CA ARG A 142 -1.39 -21.32 5.12
C ARG A 142 -2.54 -21.95 5.89
N LYS A 143 -3.75 -21.40 5.76
CA LYS A 143 -4.96 -21.93 6.43
C LYS A 143 -5.51 -23.16 5.74
N ASN A 144 -5.49 -23.19 4.41
CA ASN A 144 -5.94 -24.30 3.58
C ASN A 144 -5.08 -24.39 2.32
N ASN A 145 -4.16 -25.34 2.31
CA ASN A 145 -3.24 -25.53 1.20
C ASN A 145 -3.86 -26.21 -0.04
N GLN A 146 -5.10 -26.67 0.05
CA GLN A 146 -5.87 -27.23 -1.09
C GLN A 146 -6.82 -26.20 -1.73
N ILE A 147 -6.87 -24.98 -1.21
CA ILE A 147 -7.77 -23.93 -1.69
C ILE A 147 -7.59 -23.67 -3.19
N THR A 148 -8.70 -23.51 -3.89
CA THR A 148 -8.72 -23.25 -5.32
C THR A 148 -8.68 -21.75 -5.64
N ALA A 149 -8.27 -21.40 -6.87
CA ALA A 149 -8.31 -20.00 -7.33
C ALA A 149 -9.71 -19.39 -7.25
N LYS A 150 -10.76 -20.19 -7.45
CA LYS A 150 -12.17 -19.77 -7.36
C LYS A 150 -12.57 -19.42 -5.92
N GLU A 151 -12.14 -20.22 -4.95
CA GLU A 151 -12.38 -19.96 -3.53
C GLU A 151 -11.61 -18.75 -3.04
N ILE A 152 -10.34 -18.60 -3.45
CA ILE A 152 -9.53 -17.40 -3.18
C ILE A 152 -10.22 -16.15 -3.74
N ALA A 153 -10.72 -16.22 -4.98
CA ALA A 153 -11.44 -15.11 -5.60
C ALA A 153 -12.68 -14.70 -4.79
N GLY A 154 -13.47 -15.70 -4.33
CA GLY A 154 -14.66 -15.46 -3.49
C GLY A 154 -14.31 -14.84 -2.14
N LEU A 155 -13.29 -15.36 -1.44
CA LEU A 155 -12.88 -14.88 -0.12
C LEU A 155 -12.25 -13.47 -0.16
N LEU A 156 -11.57 -13.13 -1.25
CA LEU A 156 -10.93 -11.81 -1.41
C LEU A 156 -11.83 -10.77 -2.13
N GLY A 157 -13.01 -11.18 -2.63
CA GLY A 157 -13.90 -10.30 -3.39
C GLY A 157 -13.31 -9.83 -4.72
N ILE A 158 -12.48 -10.66 -5.37
CA ILE A 158 -11.81 -10.36 -6.66
C ILE A 158 -12.29 -11.29 -7.77
N SER A 159 -12.01 -10.94 -9.03
CA SER A 159 -12.33 -11.82 -10.15
C SER A 159 -11.45 -13.08 -10.15
N LEU A 160 -11.97 -14.19 -10.69
CA LEU A 160 -11.20 -15.44 -10.85
C LEU A 160 -9.89 -15.21 -11.61
N ARG A 161 -9.94 -14.45 -12.70
CA ARG A 161 -8.77 -14.10 -13.50
C ARG A 161 -7.69 -13.35 -12.67
N HIS A 162 -8.12 -12.47 -11.76
CA HIS A 162 -7.20 -11.77 -10.87
C HIS A 162 -6.56 -12.72 -9.86
N SER A 163 -7.35 -13.63 -9.27
CA SER A 163 -6.84 -14.67 -8.37
C SER A 163 -5.80 -15.56 -9.05
N GLU A 164 -6.07 -16.02 -10.27
CA GLU A 164 -5.13 -16.83 -11.06
C GLU A 164 -3.83 -16.07 -11.36
N ARG A 165 -3.91 -14.77 -11.64
CA ARG A 165 -2.71 -13.92 -11.83
C ARG A 165 -1.87 -13.81 -10.57
N LEU A 166 -2.51 -13.65 -9.40
CA LEU A 166 -1.79 -13.59 -8.11
C LEU A 166 -1.08 -14.91 -7.81
N ILE A 167 -1.73 -16.04 -8.01
CA ILE A 167 -1.13 -17.37 -7.86
C ILE A 167 0.05 -17.54 -8.81
N THR A 168 -0.10 -17.13 -10.07
CA THR A 168 0.96 -17.21 -11.07
C THR A 168 2.16 -16.33 -10.67
N SER A 169 1.92 -15.12 -10.19
CA SER A 169 2.94 -14.22 -9.70
C SER A 169 3.71 -14.81 -8.52
N LEU A 170 3.01 -15.39 -7.53
CA LEU A 170 3.63 -16.05 -6.39
C LEU A 170 4.47 -17.28 -6.80
N LYS A 171 4.03 -18.04 -7.81
CA LYS A 171 4.83 -19.14 -8.39
C LYS A 171 6.08 -18.61 -9.07
N GLN A 172 5.97 -17.55 -9.88
CA GLN A 172 7.13 -16.95 -10.57
C GLN A 172 8.15 -16.37 -9.57
N LYS A 173 7.67 -15.87 -8.43
CA LYS A 173 8.51 -15.39 -7.34
C LYS A 173 9.13 -16.53 -6.50
N GLY A 174 8.82 -17.79 -6.78
CA GLY A 174 9.31 -18.94 -6.04
C GLY A 174 8.77 -19.07 -4.62
N MET A 175 7.69 -18.38 -4.28
CA MET A 175 7.11 -18.36 -2.94
C MET A 175 6.15 -19.51 -2.67
N ILE A 176 5.54 -20.04 -3.72
CA ILE A 176 4.66 -21.21 -3.66
C ILE A 176 4.93 -22.15 -4.82
N GLN A 177 4.72 -23.45 -4.58
CA GLN A 177 4.69 -24.45 -5.64
C GLN A 177 3.48 -25.35 -5.53
N ARG A 178 3.07 -25.93 -6.64
CA ARG A 178 2.02 -26.93 -6.67
C ARG A 178 2.64 -28.33 -6.56
N VAL A 179 2.25 -29.08 -5.56
CA VAL A 179 2.68 -30.47 -5.35
C VAL A 179 1.52 -31.40 -5.70
N GLY A 180 1.79 -32.40 -6.54
CA GLY A 180 0.79 -33.37 -6.98
C GLY A 180 -0.01 -32.95 -8.22
N SER A 181 -1.13 -33.63 -8.47
CA SER A 181 -1.96 -33.43 -9.65
C SER A 181 -2.85 -32.17 -9.53
N ASN A 182 -3.37 -31.70 -10.66
CA ASN A 182 -4.31 -30.55 -10.67
C ASN A 182 -5.59 -30.83 -9.84
N LYS A 183 -6.00 -32.08 -9.68
CA LYS A 183 -7.24 -32.45 -9.03
C LYS A 183 -7.08 -32.74 -7.54
N ASN A 184 -5.96 -33.37 -7.13
CA ASN A 184 -5.71 -33.79 -5.75
C ASN A 184 -4.41 -33.23 -5.16
N GLY A 185 -3.79 -32.26 -5.83
CA GLY A 185 -2.57 -31.65 -5.34
C GLY A 185 -2.85 -30.54 -4.31
N TYR A 186 -1.77 -30.08 -3.69
CA TYR A 186 -1.82 -28.99 -2.71
C TYR A 186 -0.74 -27.93 -3.03
N TRP A 187 -0.88 -26.79 -2.40
CA TRP A 187 0.09 -25.70 -2.47
C TRP A 187 1.11 -25.83 -1.34
N GLU A 188 2.36 -25.83 -1.67
CA GLU A 188 3.45 -25.75 -0.71
C GLU A 188 4.00 -24.33 -0.71
N ILE A 189 4.18 -23.75 0.48
CA ILE A 189 4.79 -22.43 0.67
C ILE A 189 6.28 -22.67 0.91
N ILE A 190 7.13 -22.01 0.12
CA ILE A 190 8.58 -22.21 0.11
C ILE A 190 9.29 -21.19 1.01
N VAL A 191 8.58 -20.15 1.46
CA VAL A 191 9.11 -19.04 2.28
C VAL A 191 8.55 -19.05 3.69
#